data_083d9147e249f581c5674a3f89083858
#
_entry.id   083d9147e249f581c5674a3f89083858
#
_cell.length_a   1.000
_cell.length_b   1.000
_cell.length_c   1.000
_cell.angle_alpha   90.00
_cell.angle_beta   90.00
_cell.angle_gamma   90.00
#
_symmetry.space_group_name_H-M   'P 1'
#
loop_
_entity.id
_entity.type
_entity.pdbx_description
1 polymer ?
#
loop_
_entity_poly.entity_id
_entity_poly.type
_entity_poly.pdbx_seq_one_letter_code
_entity_poly.pdbx_strand_id
1 'polypeptide(L)'
;MEPKTGRADADAAEFLGFLERCHDALRQHTGGNPRPYLELWSHADDVSLMGGVGGHQVGIDEVSELLTAAAKTLNYETWSAENLVTGFDDTFGFTVEIERLTRHIHGETEEMRLRATSVYRREDGAWKVVHRHGDSLMTVEIDPEGRR
;
A
#
# COMPACT_ATOMS: atom_id res chain seq x y z
N MET A 1 20.46 30.32 12.45
CA MET A 1 20.36 29.26 11.42
C MET A 1 20.07 27.95 12.15
N GLU A 2 18.89 27.41 11.93
CA GLU A 2 18.55 26.13 12.55
C GLU A 2 19.43 25.01 12.01
N PRO A 3 19.85 24.06 12.85
CA PRO A 3 20.60 22.92 12.37
C PRO A 3 19.76 22.11 11.38
N LYS A 4 20.34 21.76 10.24
CA LYS A 4 19.70 20.95 9.18
C LYS A 4 19.13 19.61 9.70
N THR A 5 19.64 19.12 10.82
CA THR A 5 19.21 17.90 11.47
C THR A 5 17.76 17.95 12.01
N GLY A 6 17.31 19.07 12.59
CA GLY A 6 15.96 19.17 13.14
C GLY A 6 14.86 19.15 12.08
N ARG A 7 15.12 19.71 10.89
CA ARG A 7 14.19 19.69 9.77
C ARG A 7 14.08 18.30 9.13
N ALA A 8 15.22 17.63 8.95
CA ALA A 8 15.23 16.26 8.42
C ALA A 8 14.49 15.29 9.34
N ASP A 9 14.65 15.44 10.67
CA ASP A 9 13.94 14.61 11.64
C ASP A 9 12.43 14.89 11.64
N ALA A 10 12.01 16.16 11.49
CA ALA A 10 10.61 16.54 11.39
C ALA A 10 9.97 16.01 10.10
N ASP A 11 10.69 16.09 8.96
CA ASP A 11 10.24 15.56 7.67
C ASP A 11 10.11 14.04 7.72
N ALA A 12 11.05 13.35 8.35
CA ALA A 12 11.00 11.91 8.56
C ALA A 12 9.79 11.52 9.42
N ALA A 13 9.55 12.23 10.51
CA ALA A 13 8.41 11.98 11.40
C ALA A 13 7.08 12.18 10.68
N GLU A 14 6.97 13.20 9.83
CA GLU A 14 5.77 13.45 9.01
C GLU A 14 5.51 12.30 8.04
N PHE A 15 6.54 11.86 7.32
CA PHE A 15 6.41 10.76 6.36
C PHE A 15 6.07 9.44 7.06
N LEU A 16 6.74 9.11 8.15
CA LEU A 16 6.45 7.90 8.92
C LEU A 16 5.04 7.93 9.54
N GLY A 17 4.60 9.09 10.01
CA GLY A 17 3.22 9.26 10.49
C GLY A 17 2.19 9.06 9.37
N PHE A 18 2.49 9.51 8.16
CA PHE A 18 1.66 9.25 6.99
C PHE A 18 1.60 7.74 6.68
N LEU A 19 2.72 7.02 6.73
CA LEU A 19 2.74 5.57 6.53
C LEU A 19 1.89 4.83 7.56
N GLU A 20 1.90 5.26 8.82
CA GLU A 20 1.02 4.69 9.85
C GLU A 20 -0.46 4.88 9.49
N ARG A 21 -0.83 6.07 8.99
CA ARG A 21 -2.20 6.31 8.51
C ARG A 21 -2.55 5.43 7.32
N CYS A 22 -1.60 5.18 6.41
CA CYS A 22 -1.80 4.26 5.30
C CYS A 22 -2.05 2.82 5.79
N HIS A 23 -1.28 2.36 6.78
CA HIS A 23 -1.45 1.04 7.36
C HIS A 23 -2.82 0.89 8.04
N ASP A 24 -3.25 1.87 8.82
CA ASP A 24 -4.57 1.87 9.45
C ASP A 24 -5.69 1.88 8.40
N ALA A 25 -5.52 2.67 7.35
CA ALA A 25 -6.48 2.77 6.26
C ALA A 25 -6.57 1.47 5.45
N LEU A 26 -5.45 0.79 5.20
CA LEU A 26 -5.42 -0.51 4.53
C LEU A 26 -6.10 -1.59 5.39
N ARG A 27 -5.88 -1.56 6.69
CA ARG A 27 -6.58 -2.46 7.61
C ARG A 27 -8.09 -2.28 7.52
N GLN A 28 -8.57 -1.05 7.49
CA GLN A 28 -9.99 -0.75 7.31
C GLN A 28 -10.50 -1.15 5.92
N HIS A 29 -9.72 -0.87 4.88
CA HIS A 29 -10.07 -1.22 3.51
C HIS A 29 -10.27 -2.72 3.34
N THR A 30 -9.33 -3.52 3.79
CA THR A 30 -9.40 -4.98 3.70
C THR A 30 -10.49 -5.58 4.59
N GLY A 31 -10.91 -4.85 5.63
CA GLY A 31 -12.03 -5.19 6.49
C GLY A 31 -13.40 -4.76 5.97
N GLY A 32 -13.46 -4.09 4.81
CA GLY A 32 -14.70 -3.72 4.16
C GLY A 32 -15.03 -2.22 4.12
N ASN A 33 -14.17 -1.34 4.65
CA ASN A 33 -14.36 0.11 4.65
C ASN A 33 -13.31 0.80 3.76
N PRO A 34 -13.65 1.16 2.51
CA PRO A 34 -12.67 1.72 1.58
C PRO A 34 -12.35 3.20 1.81
N ARG A 35 -13.20 3.92 2.51
CA ARG A 35 -13.16 5.38 2.56
C ARG A 35 -11.85 5.96 3.11
N PRO A 36 -11.32 5.51 4.26
CA PRO A 36 -10.08 6.09 4.79
C PRO A 36 -8.90 5.96 3.82
N TYR A 37 -8.79 4.84 3.12
CA TYR A 37 -7.71 4.63 2.17
C TYR A 37 -7.87 5.50 0.93
N LEU A 38 -9.09 5.62 0.40
CA LEU A 38 -9.37 6.50 -0.74
C LEU A 38 -9.01 7.96 -0.44
N GLU A 39 -9.23 8.42 0.78
CA GLU A 39 -8.90 9.79 1.19
C GLU A 39 -7.38 10.08 1.19
N LEU A 40 -6.55 9.05 1.27
CA LEU A 40 -5.09 9.18 1.24
C LEU A 40 -4.51 9.20 -0.17
N TRP A 41 -5.29 8.85 -1.17
CA TRP A 41 -4.86 8.89 -2.57
C TRP A 41 -4.88 10.29 -3.15
N SER A 42 -3.92 10.56 -4.04
CA SER A 42 -3.95 11.73 -4.90
C SER A 42 -5.13 11.65 -5.87
N HIS A 43 -5.74 12.79 -6.17
CA HIS A 43 -6.82 12.87 -7.16
C HIS A 43 -6.32 13.25 -8.55
N ALA A 44 -5.01 13.13 -8.80
CA ALA A 44 -4.42 13.41 -10.10
C ALA A 44 -4.71 12.30 -11.13
N ASP A 45 -4.50 12.63 -12.40
CA ASP A 45 -4.77 11.70 -13.51
C ASP A 45 -3.68 10.63 -13.66
N ASP A 46 -2.54 10.80 -13.03
CA ASP A 46 -1.38 9.92 -13.14
C ASP A 46 -1.26 8.89 -12.02
N VAL A 47 -2.25 8.79 -11.15
CA VAL A 47 -2.29 7.71 -10.15
C VAL A 47 -2.58 6.37 -10.83
N SER A 48 -2.07 5.30 -10.24
CA SER A 48 -2.24 3.96 -10.81
C SER A 48 -2.30 2.89 -9.73
N LEU A 49 -2.97 1.81 -10.04
CA LEU A 49 -3.15 0.68 -9.13
C LEU A 49 -3.06 -0.63 -9.94
N MET A 50 -2.23 -1.54 -9.42
CA MET A 50 -2.19 -2.93 -9.84
C MET A 50 -2.42 -3.77 -8.59
N GLY A 51 -3.68 -4.14 -8.37
CA GLY A 51 -4.07 -4.81 -7.13
C GLY A 51 -3.98 -6.32 -7.19
N GLY A 52 -3.99 -6.95 -6.02
CA GLY A 52 -3.98 -8.41 -5.90
C GLY A 52 -5.21 -9.10 -6.47
N VAL A 53 -6.27 -8.36 -6.75
CA VAL A 53 -7.45 -8.87 -7.45
C VAL A 53 -7.29 -8.88 -8.98
N GLY A 54 -6.16 -8.39 -9.48
CA GLY A 54 -5.83 -8.35 -10.90
C GLY A 54 -6.15 -7.02 -11.58
N GLY A 55 -5.81 -6.95 -12.87
CA GLY A 55 -6.06 -5.76 -13.70
C GLY A 55 -5.06 -4.63 -13.45
N HIS A 56 -5.35 -3.52 -14.09
CA HIS A 56 -4.59 -2.29 -13.93
C HIS A 56 -5.55 -1.11 -14.11
N GLN A 57 -5.41 -0.11 -13.24
CA GLN A 57 -6.23 1.10 -13.24
C GLN A 57 -5.33 2.31 -13.33
N VAL A 58 -5.73 3.30 -14.10
CA VAL A 58 -5.03 4.58 -14.24
C VAL A 58 -6.03 5.72 -14.05
N GLY A 59 -5.66 6.69 -13.24
CA GLY A 59 -6.52 7.81 -12.85
C GLY A 59 -7.39 7.51 -11.64
N ILE A 60 -7.76 8.56 -10.92
CA ILE A 60 -8.46 8.40 -9.64
C ILE A 60 -9.84 7.75 -9.78
N ASP A 61 -10.53 7.99 -10.89
CA ASP A 61 -11.88 7.42 -11.09
C ASP A 61 -11.81 5.90 -11.16
N GLU A 62 -10.92 5.34 -11.98
CA GLU A 62 -10.73 3.89 -12.09
C GLU A 62 -10.18 3.29 -10.79
N VAL A 63 -9.23 3.96 -10.16
CA VAL A 63 -8.64 3.52 -8.90
C VAL A 63 -9.69 3.47 -7.78
N SER A 64 -10.51 4.52 -7.66
CA SER A 64 -11.57 4.59 -6.67
C SER A 64 -12.62 3.50 -6.87
N GLU A 65 -12.99 3.24 -8.11
CA GLU A 65 -13.96 2.20 -8.43
C GLU A 65 -13.46 0.82 -8.02
N LEU A 66 -12.21 0.49 -8.36
CA LEU A 66 -11.63 -0.80 -7.98
C LEU A 66 -11.46 -0.93 -6.47
N LEU A 67 -10.92 0.08 -5.80
CA LEU A 67 -10.71 0.03 -4.34
C LEU A 67 -12.04 -0.14 -3.60
N THR A 68 -13.08 0.53 -4.05
CA THR A 68 -14.42 0.40 -3.46
C THR A 68 -14.97 -1.02 -3.65
N ALA A 69 -14.86 -1.56 -4.85
CA ALA A 69 -15.32 -2.92 -5.14
C ALA A 69 -14.50 -3.98 -4.38
N ALA A 70 -13.18 -3.82 -4.34
CA ALA A 70 -12.30 -4.75 -3.64
C ALA A 70 -12.59 -4.79 -2.13
N ALA A 71 -12.86 -3.66 -1.51
CA ALA A 71 -13.20 -3.61 -0.08
C ALA A 71 -14.44 -4.44 0.24
N LYS A 72 -15.43 -4.44 -0.63
CA LYS A 72 -16.66 -5.24 -0.46
C LYS A 72 -16.40 -6.74 -0.61
N THR A 73 -15.41 -7.12 -1.39
CA THR A 73 -15.09 -8.51 -1.73
C THR A 73 -14.15 -9.15 -0.70
N LEU A 74 -13.14 -8.41 -0.25
CA LEU A 74 -12.04 -8.97 0.54
C LEU A 74 -12.48 -9.39 1.95
N ASN A 75 -13.05 -8.50 2.71
CA ASN A 75 -13.62 -8.77 4.05
C ASN A 75 -12.71 -9.64 4.95
N TYR A 76 -11.45 -9.21 5.13
CA TYR A 76 -10.50 -9.87 6.02
C TYR A 76 -10.62 -9.33 7.44
N GLU A 77 -10.33 -10.18 8.44
CA GLU A 77 -10.39 -9.81 9.85
C GLU A 77 -9.14 -9.10 10.34
N THR A 78 -7.98 -9.47 9.80
CA THR A 78 -6.70 -8.86 10.16
C THR A 78 -5.91 -8.47 8.95
N TRP A 79 -5.11 -7.42 9.12
CA TRP A 79 -4.11 -6.97 8.15
C TRP A 79 -2.87 -6.52 8.91
N SER A 80 -1.72 -6.93 8.45
CA SER A 80 -0.44 -6.46 8.97
C SER A 80 0.57 -6.36 7.83
N ALA A 81 1.65 -5.61 8.05
CA ALA A 81 2.72 -5.47 7.07
C ALA A 81 4.08 -5.65 7.72
N GLU A 82 4.96 -6.37 7.02
CA GLU A 82 6.38 -6.38 7.28
C GLU A 82 7.03 -5.41 6.30
N ASN A 83 7.63 -4.34 6.82
CA ASN A 83 8.33 -3.38 5.98
C ASN A 83 9.71 -3.89 5.63
N LEU A 84 10.03 -3.99 4.35
CA LEU A 84 11.33 -4.41 3.86
C LEU A 84 12.22 -3.21 3.51
N VAL A 85 11.66 -2.19 2.85
CA VAL A 85 12.37 -0.99 2.45
C VAL A 85 11.44 0.22 2.54
N THR A 86 11.95 1.32 3.05
CA THR A 86 11.31 2.63 3.04
C THR A 86 12.32 3.66 2.55
N GLY A 87 11.93 4.45 1.57
CA GLY A 87 12.75 5.55 1.08
C GLY A 87 11.88 6.77 0.81
N PHE A 88 12.44 7.96 1.00
CA PHE A 88 11.74 9.21 0.68
C PHE A 88 12.72 10.38 0.57
N ASP A 89 12.29 11.40 -0.17
CA ASP A 89 12.91 12.72 -0.17
C ASP A 89 11.84 13.79 0.05
N ASP A 90 12.08 15.03 -0.34
CA ASP A 90 11.13 16.13 -0.12
C ASP A 90 9.84 16.00 -0.95
N THR A 91 9.85 15.23 -2.03
CA THR A 91 8.77 15.18 -3.01
C THR A 91 8.16 13.80 -3.22
N PHE A 92 8.97 12.75 -3.13
CA PHE A 92 8.55 11.36 -3.35
C PHE A 92 8.99 10.44 -2.24
N GLY A 93 8.25 9.37 -2.08
CA GLY A 93 8.61 8.29 -1.19
C GLY A 93 8.07 6.96 -1.72
N PHE A 94 8.57 5.87 -1.16
CA PHE A 94 8.10 4.54 -1.52
C PHE A 94 8.26 3.58 -0.34
N THR A 95 7.47 2.54 -0.35
CA THR A 95 7.63 1.39 0.55
C THR A 95 7.60 0.09 -0.24
N VAL A 96 8.37 -0.88 0.24
CA VAL A 96 8.31 -2.27 -0.21
C VAL A 96 7.98 -3.12 1.00
N GLU A 97 6.84 -3.81 0.95
CA GLU A 97 6.29 -4.50 2.12
C GLU A 97 5.75 -5.88 1.75
N ILE A 98 5.71 -6.77 2.73
CA ILE A 98 4.92 -7.98 2.66
C ILE A 98 3.71 -7.80 3.54
N GLU A 99 2.53 -7.89 2.95
CA GLU A 99 1.27 -7.78 3.68
C GLU A 99 0.72 -9.16 3.98
N ARG A 100 0.12 -9.29 5.15
CA ARG A 100 -0.51 -10.53 5.61
C ARG A 100 -1.94 -10.23 6.04
N LEU A 101 -2.89 -10.95 5.43
CA LEU A 101 -4.31 -10.83 5.72
C LEU A 101 -4.83 -12.18 6.20
N THR A 102 -5.64 -12.18 7.24
CA THR A 102 -6.25 -13.43 7.74
C THR A 102 -7.74 -13.28 7.96
N ARG A 103 -8.45 -14.38 7.80
CA ARG A 103 -9.88 -14.50 8.13
C ARG A 103 -10.21 -15.92 8.51
N HIS A 104 -11.32 -16.09 9.20
CA HIS A 104 -11.84 -17.40 9.54
C HIS A 104 -13.04 -17.73 8.66
N ILE A 105 -12.98 -18.87 7.96
CA ILE A 105 -14.07 -19.37 7.13
C ILE A 105 -14.27 -20.84 7.45
N HIS A 106 -15.51 -21.20 7.78
CA HIS A 106 -15.88 -22.60 8.09
C HIS A 106 -14.99 -23.25 9.17
N GLY A 107 -14.61 -22.47 10.18
CA GLY A 107 -13.77 -22.96 11.30
C GLY A 107 -12.28 -23.04 10.98
N GLU A 108 -11.87 -22.66 9.79
CA GLU A 108 -10.45 -22.64 9.38
C GLU A 108 -9.93 -21.22 9.23
N THR A 109 -8.63 -21.03 9.49
CA THR A 109 -7.95 -19.78 9.22
C THR A 109 -7.44 -19.74 7.78
N GLU A 110 -7.90 -18.78 7.01
CA GLU A 110 -7.43 -18.50 5.66
C GLU A 110 -6.45 -17.33 5.69
N GLU A 111 -5.30 -17.48 5.06
CA GLU A 111 -4.26 -16.46 5.00
C GLU A 111 -3.95 -16.08 3.57
N MET A 112 -3.83 -14.78 3.32
CA MET A 112 -3.32 -14.24 2.07
C MET A 112 -2.10 -13.39 2.36
N ARG A 113 -1.05 -13.55 1.55
CA ARG A 113 0.14 -12.71 1.58
C ARG A 113 0.30 -12.00 0.27
N LEU A 114 0.67 -10.73 0.33
CA LEU A 114 0.88 -9.90 -0.84
C LEU A 114 2.29 -9.30 -0.81
N ARG A 115 2.89 -9.21 -1.99
CA ARG A 115 4.06 -8.36 -2.20
C ARG A 115 3.50 -6.99 -2.60
N ALA A 116 3.81 -5.97 -1.84
CA ALA A 116 3.24 -4.65 -2.04
C ALA A 116 4.32 -3.58 -2.17
N THR A 117 4.29 -2.85 -3.28
CA THR A 117 5.09 -1.64 -3.47
C THR A 117 4.12 -0.47 -3.59
N SER A 118 4.35 0.58 -2.81
CA SER A 118 3.57 1.81 -2.90
C SER A 118 4.50 2.98 -3.14
N VAL A 119 4.04 3.92 -3.96
CA VAL A 119 4.74 5.18 -4.23
C VAL A 119 3.88 6.33 -3.71
N TYR A 120 4.53 7.26 -3.07
CA TYR A 120 3.89 8.42 -2.44
C TYR A 120 4.48 9.70 -3.01
N ARG A 121 3.65 10.74 -3.04
CA ARG A 121 4.06 12.06 -3.53
C ARG A 121 3.56 13.13 -2.58
N ARG A 122 4.38 14.13 -2.31
CA ARG A 122 3.95 15.31 -1.57
C ARG A 122 3.28 16.27 -2.55
N GLU A 123 2.02 16.61 -2.26
CA GLU A 123 1.19 17.53 -3.03
C GLU A 123 0.63 18.59 -2.08
N ASP A 124 0.89 19.87 -2.37
CA ASP A 124 0.40 20.99 -1.55
C ASP A 124 0.70 20.83 -0.06
N GLY A 125 1.90 20.34 0.24
CA GLY A 125 2.36 20.12 1.63
C GLY A 125 1.87 18.85 2.29
N ALA A 126 1.12 18.00 1.62
CA ALA A 126 0.59 16.75 2.15
C ALA A 126 1.03 15.54 1.34
N TRP A 127 1.38 14.46 2.02
CA TRP A 127 1.69 13.19 1.37
C TRP A 127 0.43 12.52 0.85
N LYS A 128 0.52 11.93 -0.35
CA LYS A 128 -0.55 11.20 -1.01
C LYS A 128 -0.03 9.92 -1.62
N VAL A 129 -0.87 8.88 -1.67
CA VAL A 129 -0.59 7.67 -2.43
C VAL A 129 -0.79 7.98 -3.91
N VAL A 130 0.18 7.64 -4.75
CA VAL A 130 0.08 7.83 -6.22
C VAL A 130 0.18 6.52 -6.99
N HIS A 131 0.73 5.48 -6.39
CA HIS A 131 0.79 4.16 -7.00
C HIS A 131 0.81 3.07 -5.94
N ARG A 132 0.17 1.97 -6.25
CA ARG A 132 0.29 0.73 -5.50
C ARG A 132 0.31 -0.44 -6.47
N HIS A 133 1.26 -1.34 -6.28
CA HIS A 133 1.28 -2.65 -6.91
C HIS A 133 1.33 -3.71 -5.81
N GLY A 134 0.28 -4.53 -5.72
CA GLY A 134 0.23 -5.64 -4.78
C GLY A 134 -0.21 -6.90 -5.51
N ASP A 135 0.56 -7.97 -5.37
CA ASP A 135 0.20 -9.27 -5.91
C ASP A 135 0.48 -10.39 -4.90
N SER A 136 -0.06 -11.56 -5.18
CA SER A 136 0.10 -12.72 -4.31
C SER A 136 1.56 -13.12 -4.19
N LEU A 137 2.00 -13.37 -2.96
CA LEU A 137 3.33 -13.90 -2.70
C LEU A 137 3.38 -15.35 -3.13
N MET A 138 4.03 -15.58 -4.26
CA MET A 138 4.29 -16.92 -4.78
C MET A 138 5.79 -17.16 -4.84
N THR A 139 6.20 -18.37 -4.47
CA THR A 139 7.58 -18.79 -4.60
C THR A 139 7.66 -19.86 -5.68
N VAL A 140 8.53 -19.64 -6.65
CA VAL A 140 8.83 -20.61 -7.71
C VAL A 140 10.26 -21.06 -7.53
N GLU A 141 10.48 -22.36 -7.62
CA GLU A 141 11.84 -22.89 -7.57
C GLU A 141 12.61 -22.42 -8.82
N ILE A 142 13.71 -21.74 -8.59
CA ILE A 142 14.58 -21.23 -9.64
C ILE A 142 15.83 -22.12 -9.71
N ASP A 143 16.12 -22.62 -10.91
CA ASP A 143 17.40 -23.28 -11.19
C ASP A 143 18.38 -22.21 -11.70
N PRO A 144 19.34 -21.74 -10.89
CA PRO A 144 20.27 -20.70 -11.30
C PRO A 144 21.23 -21.14 -12.42
N GLU A 145 21.32 -22.43 -12.72
CA GLU A 145 22.13 -22.96 -13.80
C GLU A 145 21.34 -23.22 -15.09
N GLY A 146 20.02 -23.00 -15.05
CA GLY A 146 19.17 -23.09 -16.24
C GLY A 146 19.07 -24.48 -16.86
N ARG A 147 19.12 -25.52 -16.04
CA ARG A 147 19.11 -26.92 -16.53
C ARG A 147 17.71 -27.51 -16.69
N ARG A 148 16.67 -26.74 -16.36
CA ARG A 148 15.27 -27.14 -16.47
C ARG A 148 14.57 -26.43 -17.61
#